data_63b10c367ec7695fb53e1b3526ab7d92
#
_entry.id   63b10c367ec7695fb53e1b3526ab7d92
#
_cell.length_a   1.000
_cell.length_b   1.000
_cell.length_c   1.000
_cell.angle_alpha   90.00
_cell.angle_beta   90.00
_cell.angle_gamma   90.00
#
_symmetry.space_group_name_H-M   'P 1'
#
loop_
_entity.id
_entity.type
_entity.pdbx_description
1 polymer ?
#
loop_
_entity_poly.entity_id
_entity_poly.type
_entity_poly.pdbx_seq_one_letter_code
_entity_poly.pdbx_strand_id
1 'polypeptide(L)'
;LWDATLHVYAGTAIYEFEPAQQSSAAAPLDLVRGILQELQQTKSLRELCDQTAYLVRRLIGFDRVMVYRFLEDGAGHVIAESCAEELDPLVNLRYPASDIPKQARELYKRNWIRLICDVQASPCPIDFSSASGGAPLDLSYSTLRSVSPVHIEYLRNMKVGASMSISIIVGGELWGLIACHHMKPNFVAANLRAAGELLGQVFSLQIQTVEGIEAYVTMRAARALLDRIVAEFPVDGDLIENLAQRLEPLSAFINSDGAGIWIDGIWRSTGLSIPMTEVA
;
A
#
# COMPACT_ATOMS: atom_id res chain seq x y z
N LEU A 1 15.97 30.04 -11.55
CA LEU A 1 16.44 28.66 -11.69
C LEU A 1 15.25 27.75 -11.94
N TRP A 2 15.45 26.72 -12.75
CA TRP A 2 14.47 25.72 -13.09
C TRP A 2 15.09 24.34 -12.87
N ASP A 3 14.32 23.43 -12.34
CA ASP A 3 14.61 22.00 -12.35
C ASP A 3 14.08 21.40 -13.66
N ALA A 4 14.85 20.53 -14.28
CA ALA A 4 14.49 19.90 -15.54
C ALA A 4 14.57 18.37 -15.39
N THR A 5 13.51 17.68 -15.75
CA THR A 5 13.47 16.23 -15.82
C THR A 5 13.34 15.79 -17.26
N LEU A 6 14.09 14.78 -17.67
CA LEU A 6 14.02 14.18 -19.01
C LEU A 6 13.66 12.72 -18.91
N HIS A 7 12.70 12.29 -19.70
CA HIS A 7 12.49 10.86 -19.96
C HIS A 7 12.26 10.62 -21.46
N VAL A 8 12.55 9.41 -21.90
CA VAL A 8 12.35 8.97 -23.29
C VAL A 8 11.41 7.78 -23.28
N TYR A 9 10.31 7.88 -24.02
CA TYR A 9 9.36 6.78 -24.17
C TYR A 9 8.80 6.73 -25.60
N ALA A 10 8.68 5.54 -26.18
CA ALA A 10 8.16 5.30 -27.52
C ALA A 10 8.81 6.20 -28.60
N GLY A 11 10.12 6.46 -28.50
CA GLY A 11 10.87 7.29 -29.44
C GLY A 11 10.70 8.81 -29.24
N THR A 12 9.95 9.24 -28.24
CA THR A 12 9.74 10.66 -27.92
C THR A 12 10.51 11.03 -26.65
N ALA A 13 11.29 12.14 -26.72
CA ALA A 13 11.94 12.73 -25.56
C ALA A 13 11.03 13.82 -24.96
N ILE A 14 10.73 13.73 -23.67
CA ILE A 14 9.89 14.68 -22.95
C ILE A 14 10.72 15.36 -21.87
N TYR A 15 10.78 16.69 -21.95
CA TYR A 15 11.39 17.55 -20.94
C TYR A 15 10.29 18.21 -20.11
N GLU A 16 10.35 18.04 -18.79
CA GLU A 16 9.47 18.71 -17.85
C GLU A 16 10.28 19.75 -17.08
N PHE A 17 9.80 20.98 -17.04
CA PHE A 17 10.45 22.09 -16.34
C PHE A 17 9.57 22.59 -15.21
N GLU A 18 10.16 22.76 -14.05
CA GLU A 18 9.47 23.28 -12.86
C GLU A 18 10.33 24.31 -12.12
N PRO A 19 9.73 25.26 -11.39
CA PRO A 19 10.50 26.22 -10.63
C PRO A 19 11.38 25.55 -9.58
N ALA A 20 12.68 25.78 -9.63
CA ALA A 20 13.59 25.28 -8.60
C ALA A 20 13.34 26.01 -7.29
N GLN A 21 13.01 25.26 -6.23
CA GLN A 21 12.94 25.81 -4.88
C GLN A 21 14.32 25.73 -4.23
N GLN A 22 14.84 26.87 -3.80
CA GLN A 22 16.04 26.90 -2.95
C GLN A 22 15.62 26.40 -1.55
N SER A 23 15.85 25.12 -1.28
CA SER A 23 15.66 24.58 0.07
C SER A 23 16.86 25.01 0.92
N SER A 24 16.60 25.79 1.97
CA SER A 24 17.59 26.09 3.03
C SER A 24 17.68 24.95 4.07
N ALA A 25 16.87 23.89 3.90
CA ALA A 25 16.88 22.71 4.78
C ALA A 25 18.11 21.84 4.49
N ALA A 26 18.54 21.05 5.49
CA ALA A 26 19.51 19.98 5.34
C ALA A 26 19.30 19.20 4.04
N ALA A 27 20.39 18.79 3.39
CA ALA A 27 20.28 18.08 2.10
C ALA A 27 19.24 16.97 2.22
N PRO A 28 18.30 16.82 1.27
CA PRO A 28 17.24 15.79 1.35
C PRO A 28 17.77 14.40 1.67
N LEU A 29 18.99 14.09 1.27
CA LEU A 29 19.68 12.83 1.57
C LEU A 29 19.96 12.64 3.08
N ASP A 30 20.30 13.69 3.82
CA ASP A 30 20.54 13.57 5.27
C ASP A 30 19.23 13.31 6.01
N LEU A 31 18.13 13.94 5.57
CA LEU A 31 16.79 13.68 6.10
C LEU A 31 16.36 12.23 5.83
N VAL A 32 16.54 11.75 4.59
CA VAL A 32 16.25 10.36 4.21
C VAL A 32 17.07 9.38 5.04
N ARG A 33 18.37 9.64 5.23
CA ARG A 33 19.23 8.78 6.05
C ARG A 33 18.74 8.64 7.49
N GLY A 34 18.32 9.74 8.12
CA GLY A 34 17.72 9.70 9.45
C GLY A 34 16.44 8.88 9.49
N ILE A 35 15.54 9.09 8.52
CA ILE A 35 14.30 8.33 8.39
C ILE A 35 14.58 6.82 8.22
N LEU A 36 15.53 6.44 7.35
CA LEU A 36 15.87 5.04 7.13
C LEU A 36 16.39 4.36 8.41
N GLN A 37 17.17 5.07 9.23
CA GLN A 37 17.65 4.53 10.52
C GLN A 37 16.50 4.31 11.51
N GLU A 38 15.49 5.19 11.53
CA GLU A 38 14.31 5.02 12.37
C GLU A 38 13.46 3.84 11.90
N LEU A 39 13.23 3.70 10.59
CA LEU A 39 12.45 2.60 10.02
C LEU A 39 13.09 1.21 10.24
N GLN A 40 14.43 1.13 10.27
CA GLN A 40 15.12 -0.14 10.52
C GLN A 40 14.93 -0.69 11.94
N GLN A 41 14.45 0.12 12.88
CA GLN A 41 14.21 -0.29 14.27
C GLN A 41 12.82 -0.87 14.50
N THR A 42 11.93 -0.78 13.53
CA THR A 42 10.55 -1.28 13.64
C THR A 42 10.52 -2.82 13.65
N LYS A 43 9.63 -3.38 14.47
CA LYS A 43 9.57 -4.82 14.75
C LYS A 43 8.34 -5.52 14.15
N SER A 44 7.38 -4.74 13.66
CA SER A 44 6.15 -5.26 13.08
C SER A 44 5.72 -4.43 11.87
N LEU A 45 4.90 -5.01 11.00
CA LEU A 45 4.32 -4.31 9.87
C LEU A 45 3.52 -3.08 10.32
N ARG A 46 2.79 -3.19 11.41
CA ARG A 46 2.00 -2.08 11.98
C ARG A 46 2.90 -0.90 12.37
N GLU A 47 3.92 -1.16 13.17
CA GLU A 47 4.87 -0.14 13.61
C GLU A 47 5.60 0.50 12.44
N LEU A 48 6.01 -0.30 11.45
CA LEU A 48 6.64 0.16 10.21
C LEU A 48 5.73 1.13 9.45
N CYS A 49 4.44 0.81 9.31
CA CYS A 49 3.47 1.66 8.62
C CYS A 49 3.18 2.96 9.39
N ASP A 50 2.99 2.89 10.72
CA ASP A 50 2.74 4.05 11.56
C ASP A 50 3.95 5.01 11.53
N GLN A 51 5.17 4.51 11.65
CA GLN A 51 6.40 5.30 11.55
C GLN A 51 6.57 5.91 10.15
N THR A 52 6.29 5.15 9.09
CA THR A 52 6.38 5.67 7.72
C THR A 52 5.41 6.84 7.50
N ALA A 53 4.16 6.72 7.92
CA ALA A 53 3.17 7.79 7.80
C ALA A 53 3.65 9.06 8.53
N TYR A 54 4.16 8.91 9.74
CA TYR A 54 4.68 10.02 10.55
C TYR A 54 5.89 10.69 9.92
N LEU A 55 6.89 9.91 9.50
CA LEU A 55 8.15 10.42 8.96
C LEU A 55 7.97 11.08 7.59
N VAL A 56 7.15 10.48 6.72
CA VAL A 56 6.82 11.09 5.42
C VAL A 56 6.07 12.40 5.63
N ARG A 57 5.12 12.46 6.58
CA ARG A 57 4.42 13.71 6.89
C ARG A 57 5.40 14.81 7.32
N ARG A 58 6.37 14.50 8.16
CA ARG A 58 7.42 15.44 8.58
C ARG A 58 8.31 15.89 7.41
N LEU A 59 8.60 14.99 6.47
CA LEU A 59 9.47 15.28 5.32
C LEU A 59 8.82 16.25 4.33
N ILE A 60 7.55 15.99 3.98
CA ILE A 60 6.87 16.71 2.88
C ILE A 60 5.95 17.84 3.37
N GLY A 61 5.63 17.89 4.67
CA GLY A 61 4.81 18.94 5.28
C GLY A 61 3.33 18.91 4.88
N PHE A 62 2.78 17.74 4.55
CA PHE A 62 1.35 17.58 4.28
C PHE A 62 0.54 17.49 5.58
N ASP A 63 -0.75 17.87 5.52
CA ASP A 63 -1.63 17.82 6.70
C ASP A 63 -1.97 16.38 7.09
N ARG A 64 -2.01 15.45 6.13
CA ARG A 64 -2.32 14.04 6.32
C ARG A 64 -1.45 13.17 5.45
N VAL A 65 -0.92 12.10 6.02
CA VAL A 65 -0.24 11.01 5.31
C VAL A 65 -0.78 9.69 5.81
N MET A 66 -1.18 8.83 4.88
CA MET A 66 -1.77 7.52 5.14
C MET A 66 -0.96 6.43 4.46
N VAL A 67 -0.86 5.26 5.08
CA VAL A 67 -0.50 4.02 4.40
C VAL A 67 -1.80 3.31 4.03
N TYR A 68 -2.05 3.26 2.73
CA TYR A 68 -3.23 2.68 2.12
C TYR A 68 -2.87 1.36 1.46
N ARG A 69 -3.39 0.25 1.97
CA ARG A 69 -3.14 -1.11 1.48
C ARG A 69 -4.26 -1.55 0.55
N PHE A 70 -3.91 -2.16 -0.60
CA PHE A 70 -4.88 -2.86 -1.43
C PHE A 70 -5.14 -4.26 -0.88
N LEU A 71 -6.40 -4.65 -0.81
CA LEU A 71 -6.85 -5.97 -0.40
C LEU A 71 -7.02 -6.89 -1.62
N GLU A 72 -7.20 -8.18 -1.40
CA GLU A 72 -7.35 -9.19 -2.47
C GLU A 72 -8.58 -8.93 -3.35
N ASP A 73 -9.68 -8.44 -2.78
CA ASP A 73 -10.89 -8.03 -3.50
C ASP A 73 -10.72 -6.72 -4.27
N GLY A 74 -9.55 -6.09 -4.14
CA GLY A 74 -9.21 -4.80 -4.74
C GLY A 74 -9.72 -3.60 -3.97
N ALA A 75 -10.42 -3.75 -2.84
CA ALA A 75 -10.72 -2.64 -1.96
C ALA A 75 -9.43 -2.07 -1.34
N GLY A 76 -9.50 -0.84 -0.86
CA GLY A 76 -8.40 -0.24 -0.14
C GLY A 76 -8.69 -0.12 1.35
N HIS A 77 -7.66 -0.19 2.17
CA HIS A 77 -7.74 -0.08 3.61
C HIS A 77 -6.66 0.87 4.13
N VAL A 78 -7.04 1.89 4.87
CA VAL A 78 -6.10 2.79 5.56
C VAL A 78 -5.61 2.07 6.82
N ILE A 79 -4.40 1.52 6.76
CA ILE A 79 -3.83 0.73 7.86
C ILE A 79 -2.99 1.55 8.85
N ALA A 80 -2.50 2.72 8.42
CA ALA A 80 -1.78 3.67 9.27
C ALA A 80 -2.02 5.10 8.80
N GLU A 81 -1.95 6.06 9.71
CA GLU A 81 -2.18 7.46 9.41
C GLU A 81 -1.39 8.36 10.37
N SER A 82 -0.89 9.47 9.83
CA SER A 82 -0.44 10.63 10.59
C SER A 82 -1.14 11.87 10.04
N CYS A 83 -1.94 12.55 10.85
CA CYS A 83 -2.70 13.73 10.42
C CYS A 83 -2.56 14.89 11.41
N ALA A 84 -2.93 16.10 10.96
CA ALA A 84 -3.07 17.27 11.81
C ALA A 84 -4.23 17.08 12.80
N GLU A 85 -4.14 17.68 13.98
CA GLU A 85 -5.10 17.50 15.08
C GLU A 85 -6.53 17.95 14.71
N GLU A 86 -6.64 18.88 13.76
CA GLU A 86 -7.92 19.43 13.29
C GLU A 86 -8.66 18.54 12.30
N LEU A 87 -8.03 17.46 11.84
CA LEU A 87 -8.60 16.56 10.84
C LEU A 87 -9.15 15.29 11.47
N ASP A 88 -10.36 14.91 11.06
CA ASP A 88 -10.93 13.62 11.45
C ASP A 88 -10.07 12.47 10.93
N PRO A 89 -9.74 11.45 11.75
CA PRO A 89 -8.92 10.33 11.33
C PRO A 89 -9.64 9.44 10.31
N LEU A 90 -8.89 8.94 9.34
CA LEU A 90 -9.35 7.99 8.33
C LEU A 90 -8.78 6.57 8.55
N VAL A 91 -7.96 6.38 9.58
CA VAL A 91 -7.38 5.07 9.91
C VAL A 91 -8.49 4.03 10.13
N ASN A 92 -8.28 2.81 9.63
CA ASN A 92 -9.21 1.68 9.59
C ASN A 92 -10.42 1.84 8.64
N LEU A 93 -10.54 2.94 7.90
CA LEU A 93 -11.57 3.05 6.86
C LEU A 93 -11.21 2.18 5.65
N ARG A 94 -12.25 1.62 5.03
CA ARG A 94 -12.16 0.87 3.78
C ARG A 94 -12.83 1.64 2.64
N TYR A 95 -12.22 1.55 1.47
CA TYR A 95 -12.67 2.23 0.25
C TYR A 95 -12.91 1.20 -0.85
N PRO A 96 -13.95 1.33 -1.66
CA PRO A 96 -14.28 0.36 -2.70
C PRO A 96 -13.19 0.33 -3.78
N ALA A 97 -13.06 -0.82 -4.46
CA ALA A 97 -12.10 -1.02 -5.54
C ALA A 97 -12.28 -0.04 -6.72
N SER A 98 -13.50 0.53 -6.88
CA SER A 98 -13.82 1.51 -7.91
C SER A 98 -13.12 2.85 -7.76
N ASP A 99 -12.71 3.22 -6.53
CA ASP A 99 -12.06 4.52 -6.26
C ASP A 99 -10.69 4.62 -6.91
N ILE A 100 -9.98 3.48 -7.02
CA ILE A 100 -8.70 3.38 -7.74
C ILE A 100 -8.79 2.22 -8.72
N PRO A 101 -9.32 2.46 -9.95
CA PRO A 101 -9.55 1.42 -10.94
C PRO A 101 -8.22 0.80 -11.45
N LYS A 102 -8.30 -0.41 -12.03
CA LYS A 102 -7.13 -1.18 -12.50
C LYS A 102 -6.19 -0.37 -13.40
N GLN A 103 -6.73 0.46 -14.29
CA GLN A 103 -5.93 1.32 -15.18
C GLN A 103 -5.06 2.32 -14.41
N ALA A 104 -5.60 2.90 -13.34
CA ALA A 104 -4.84 3.80 -12.47
C ALA A 104 -3.74 3.04 -11.72
N ARG A 105 -4.02 1.83 -11.24
CA ARG A 105 -3.04 0.98 -10.54
C ARG A 105 -1.86 0.61 -11.44
N GLU A 106 -2.09 0.32 -12.71
CA GLU A 106 -1.00 0.08 -13.67
C GLU A 106 -0.11 1.31 -13.88
N LEU A 107 -0.69 2.49 -13.85
CA LEU A 107 0.09 3.73 -13.91
C LEU A 107 0.90 3.98 -12.62
N TYR A 108 0.39 3.60 -11.47
CA TYR A 108 1.12 3.67 -10.19
C TYR A 108 2.33 2.71 -10.15
N LYS A 109 2.27 1.57 -10.84
CA LYS A 109 3.43 0.68 -10.98
C LYS A 109 4.54 1.27 -11.86
N ARG A 110 4.18 2.07 -12.87
CA ARG A 110 5.13 2.70 -13.79
C ARG A 110 5.75 3.98 -13.25
N ASN A 111 4.97 4.78 -12.56
CA ASN A 111 5.38 6.07 -12.02
C ASN A 111 5.10 6.10 -10.53
N TRP A 112 6.15 5.98 -9.75
CA TRP A 112 6.08 5.84 -8.30
C TRP A 112 5.48 7.04 -7.59
N ILE A 113 5.63 8.25 -8.17
CA ILE A 113 5.10 9.47 -7.59
C ILE A 113 4.02 10.09 -8.47
N ARG A 114 2.97 10.56 -7.82
CA ARG A 114 1.93 11.40 -8.37
C ARG A 114 1.79 12.64 -7.51
N LEU A 115 1.76 13.81 -8.14
CA LEU A 115 1.57 15.08 -7.48
C LEU A 115 0.45 15.86 -8.14
N ILE A 116 -0.45 16.39 -7.33
CA ILE A 116 -1.49 17.36 -7.68
C ILE A 116 -1.24 18.55 -6.76
N CYS A 117 -0.59 19.58 -7.28
CA CYS A 117 -0.22 20.75 -6.49
C CYS A 117 -1.43 21.61 -6.10
N ASP A 118 -2.44 21.65 -6.97
CA ASP A 118 -3.67 22.40 -6.76
C ASP A 118 -4.84 21.67 -7.43
N VAL A 119 -5.74 21.15 -6.61
CA VAL A 119 -6.96 20.46 -7.05
C VAL A 119 -7.93 21.40 -7.78
N GLN A 120 -7.82 22.73 -7.59
CA GLN A 120 -8.65 23.71 -8.27
C GLN A 120 -8.07 24.19 -9.59
N ALA A 121 -6.79 23.86 -9.90
CA ALA A 121 -6.18 24.27 -11.13
C ALA A 121 -6.86 23.66 -12.37
N SER A 122 -6.98 24.46 -13.43
CA SER A 122 -7.44 23.96 -14.70
C SER A 122 -6.31 23.28 -15.47
N PRO A 123 -6.56 22.14 -16.15
CA PRO A 123 -5.57 21.50 -17.00
C PRO A 123 -5.09 22.45 -18.10
N CYS A 124 -3.79 22.53 -18.31
CA CYS A 124 -3.22 23.22 -19.47
C CYS A 124 -3.35 22.34 -20.72
N PRO A 125 -3.86 22.85 -21.85
CA PRO A 125 -3.83 22.14 -23.11
C PRO A 125 -2.38 21.97 -23.59
N ILE A 126 -2.11 20.86 -24.29
CA ILE A 126 -0.84 20.66 -24.97
C ILE A 126 -1.04 20.98 -26.44
N ASP A 127 -0.27 21.94 -26.94
CA ASP A 127 -0.27 22.29 -28.37
C ASP A 127 0.58 21.27 -29.15
N PHE A 128 -0.07 20.55 -30.05
CA PHE A 128 0.62 19.66 -30.98
C PHE A 128 1.02 20.42 -32.21
N SER A 129 2.33 20.60 -32.45
CA SER A 129 2.80 21.07 -33.74
C SER A 129 2.53 19.99 -34.79
N SER A 130 2.26 20.41 -36.03
CA SER A 130 1.96 19.54 -37.20
C SER A 130 3.07 18.53 -37.54
N ALA A 131 4.21 18.59 -36.87
CA ALA A 131 5.33 17.66 -37.04
C ALA A 131 5.17 16.29 -36.42
N SER A 132 4.22 16.11 -35.50
CA SER A 132 4.05 14.85 -34.74
C SER A 132 3.10 13.83 -35.39
N GLY A 133 2.65 14.04 -36.62
CA GLY A 133 1.78 13.06 -37.33
C GLY A 133 0.43 12.81 -36.72
N GLY A 134 -0.02 13.63 -35.76
CA GLY A 134 -1.37 13.57 -35.16
C GLY A 134 -1.60 12.48 -34.13
N ALA A 135 -0.59 11.68 -33.75
CA ALA A 135 -0.73 10.70 -32.68
C ALA A 135 -0.76 11.38 -31.31
N PRO A 136 -1.64 10.96 -30.38
CA PRO A 136 -1.65 11.49 -29.02
C PRO A 136 -0.31 11.24 -28.32
N LEU A 137 0.20 12.24 -27.60
CA LEU A 137 1.43 12.12 -26.81
C LEU A 137 1.15 11.25 -25.58
N ASP A 138 1.95 10.20 -25.40
CA ASP A 138 1.88 9.35 -24.19
C ASP A 138 2.66 10.01 -23.04
N LEU A 139 1.92 10.50 -22.05
CA LEU A 139 2.44 11.14 -20.85
C LEU A 139 2.51 10.20 -19.65
N SER A 140 2.47 8.88 -19.86
CA SER A 140 2.44 7.90 -18.75
C SER A 140 3.59 8.05 -17.77
N TYR A 141 4.74 8.50 -18.22
CA TYR A 141 5.94 8.73 -17.39
C TYR A 141 6.13 10.18 -16.94
N SER A 142 5.29 11.09 -17.39
CA SER A 142 5.38 12.50 -16.99
C SER A 142 4.86 12.71 -15.57
N THR A 143 5.61 13.47 -14.78
CA THR A 143 5.26 13.80 -13.39
C THR A 143 4.26 14.95 -13.32
N LEU A 144 4.40 15.95 -14.21
CA LEU A 144 3.60 17.17 -14.21
C LEU A 144 2.30 17.07 -15.04
N ARG A 145 1.97 15.90 -15.56
CA ARG A 145 0.75 15.68 -16.34
C ARG A 145 -0.52 15.88 -15.53
N SER A 146 -1.59 16.27 -16.20
CA SER A 146 -2.92 16.34 -15.63
C SER A 146 -3.44 14.94 -15.22
N VAL A 147 -4.32 14.91 -14.24
CA VAL A 147 -4.97 13.70 -13.73
C VAL A 147 -6.43 13.62 -14.16
N SER A 148 -7.05 12.45 -13.96
CA SER A 148 -8.46 12.23 -14.30
C SER A 148 -9.38 13.25 -13.62
N PRO A 149 -10.35 13.86 -14.37
CA PRO A 149 -11.35 14.76 -13.78
C PRO A 149 -12.16 14.11 -12.65
N VAL A 150 -12.44 12.79 -12.75
CA VAL A 150 -13.15 12.04 -11.70
C VAL A 150 -12.33 12.02 -10.41
N HIS A 151 -11.00 11.85 -10.51
CA HIS A 151 -10.14 11.90 -9.33
C HIS A 151 -10.05 13.31 -8.72
N ILE A 152 -10.06 14.35 -9.54
CA ILE A 152 -10.14 15.73 -9.07
C ILE A 152 -11.45 15.98 -8.32
N GLU A 153 -12.58 15.52 -8.86
CA GLU A 153 -13.88 15.62 -8.18
C GLU A 153 -13.89 14.89 -6.84
N TYR A 154 -13.34 13.69 -6.79
CA TYR A 154 -13.17 12.92 -5.56
C TYR A 154 -12.39 13.70 -4.49
N LEU A 155 -11.24 14.29 -4.86
CA LEU A 155 -10.43 15.11 -3.94
C LEU A 155 -11.16 16.37 -3.47
N ARG A 156 -11.92 17.03 -4.37
CA ARG A 156 -12.76 18.18 -4.02
C ARG A 156 -13.82 17.82 -2.99
N ASN A 157 -14.48 16.67 -3.16
CA ASN A 157 -15.49 16.16 -2.22
C ASN A 157 -14.88 15.89 -0.84
N MET A 158 -13.62 15.46 -0.79
CA MET A 158 -12.84 15.30 0.43
C MET A 158 -12.27 16.63 0.97
N LYS A 159 -12.50 17.77 0.32
CA LYS A 159 -11.94 19.09 0.67
C LYS A 159 -10.41 19.13 0.64
N VAL A 160 -9.80 18.30 -0.17
CA VAL A 160 -8.33 18.26 -0.37
C VAL A 160 -7.94 19.32 -1.38
N GLY A 161 -6.96 20.16 -1.05
CA GLY A 161 -6.40 21.22 -1.91
C GLY A 161 -5.20 20.75 -2.73
N ALA A 162 -4.38 19.84 -2.18
CA ALA A 162 -3.25 19.21 -2.88
C ALA A 162 -3.13 17.75 -2.46
N SER A 163 -2.66 16.91 -3.38
CA SER A 163 -2.48 15.48 -3.15
C SER A 163 -1.14 15.00 -3.72
N MET A 164 -0.47 14.13 -2.98
CA MET A 164 0.67 13.37 -3.47
C MET A 164 0.51 11.92 -3.09
N SER A 165 0.91 11.01 -3.96
CA SER A 165 0.97 9.58 -3.63
C SER A 165 2.33 9.01 -4.02
N ILE A 166 2.82 8.09 -3.19
CA ILE A 166 4.04 7.31 -3.42
C ILE A 166 3.61 5.86 -3.48
N SER A 167 4.00 5.15 -4.53
CA SER A 167 3.67 3.75 -4.72
C SER A 167 4.44 2.86 -3.74
N ILE A 168 3.78 1.81 -3.27
CA ILE A 168 4.39 0.73 -2.49
C ILE A 168 4.30 -0.53 -3.35
N ILE A 169 5.46 -1.03 -3.80
CA ILE A 169 5.53 -2.18 -4.71
C ILE A 169 6.24 -3.33 -4.01
N VAL A 170 5.55 -4.45 -3.86
CA VAL A 170 6.07 -5.66 -3.21
C VAL A 170 5.96 -6.82 -4.19
N GLY A 171 7.08 -7.50 -4.45
CA GLY A 171 7.09 -8.62 -5.40
C GLY A 171 6.68 -8.25 -6.83
N GLY A 172 6.86 -6.98 -7.25
CA GLY A 172 6.45 -6.48 -8.57
C GLY A 172 4.98 -6.06 -8.66
N GLU A 173 4.20 -6.24 -7.60
CA GLU A 173 2.79 -5.86 -7.54
C GLU A 173 2.57 -4.61 -6.69
N LEU A 174 1.53 -3.83 -7.03
CA LEU A 174 1.13 -2.65 -6.26
C LEU A 174 0.47 -3.10 -4.96
N TRP A 175 1.25 -3.14 -3.89
CA TRP A 175 0.78 -3.51 -2.56
C TRP A 175 -0.09 -2.43 -1.92
N GLY A 176 0.27 -1.15 -2.17
CA GLY A 176 -0.42 -0.02 -1.58
C GLY A 176 0.13 1.32 -2.04
N LEU A 177 -0.29 2.37 -1.34
CA LEU A 177 0.15 3.75 -1.55
C LEU A 177 0.48 4.41 -0.21
N ILE A 178 1.51 5.26 -0.19
CA ILE A 178 1.61 6.31 0.81
C ILE A 178 0.82 7.49 0.22
N ALA A 179 -0.39 7.73 0.72
CA ALA A 179 -1.29 8.77 0.22
C ALA A 179 -1.21 10.00 1.11
N CYS A 180 -0.90 11.15 0.51
CA CYS A 180 -0.65 12.40 1.20
C CYS A 180 -1.66 13.44 0.75
N HIS A 181 -2.37 14.06 1.70
CA HIS A 181 -3.36 15.11 1.46
C HIS A 181 -2.99 16.40 2.19
N HIS A 182 -3.16 17.52 1.52
CA HIS A 182 -3.01 18.85 2.10
C HIS A 182 -4.29 19.65 1.83
N MET A 183 -4.77 20.40 2.81
CA MET A 183 -6.06 21.08 2.70
C MET A 183 -6.01 22.36 1.84
N LYS A 184 -4.82 22.81 1.51
CA LYS A 184 -4.55 23.96 0.62
C LYS A 184 -3.69 23.50 -0.56
N PRO A 185 -3.61 24.29 -1.64
CA PRO A 185 -2.60 24.07 -2.69
C PRO A 185 -1.20 23.97 -2.08
N ASN A 186 -0.43 22.96 -2.48
CA ASN A 186 0.92 22.73 -1.99
C ASN A 186 1.80 22.12 -3.07
N PHE A 187 2.96 22.74 -3.30
CA PHE A 187 3.96 22.29 -4.25
C PHE A 187 5.10 21.60 -3.54
N VAL A 188 5.39 20.36 -3.91
CA VAL A 188 6.54 19.60 -3.40
C VAL A 188 7.65 19.64 -4.43
N ALA A 189 8.79 20.23 -4.08
CA ALA A 189 9.95 20.37 -4.97
C ALA A 189 10.49 19.02 -5.45
N ALA A 190 11.12 18.99 -6.63
CA ALA A 190 11.62 17.78 -7.29
C ALA A 190 12.55 16.95 -6.38
N ASN A 191 13.43 17.60 -5.64
CA ASN A 191 14.36 16.94 -4.73
C ASN A 191 13.65 16.24 -3.53
N LEU A 192 12.56 16.82 -3.00
CA LEU A 192 11.75 16.19 -1.95
C LEU A 192 10.90 15.04 -2.51
N ARG A 193 10.42 15.17 -3.76
CA ARG A 193 9.73 14.06 -4.42
C ARG A 193 10.67 12.88 -4.65
N ALA A 194 11.90 13.13 -5.12
CA ALA A 194 12.92 12.10 -5.28
C ALA A 194 13.28 11.43 -3.93
N ALA A 195 13.36 12.21 -2.84
CA ALA A 195 13.53 11.68 -1.49
C ALA A 195 12.34 10.79 -1.07
N GLY A 196 11.11 11.24 -1.35
CA GLY A 196 9.89 10.47 -1.09
C GLY A 196 9.83 9.17 -1.90
N GLU A 197 10.27 9.19 -3.17
CA GLU A 197 10.35 7.98 -4.00
C GLU A 197 11.34 6.97 -3.43
N LEU A 198 12.53 7.42 -3.06
CA LEU A 198 13.54 6.56 -2.41
C LEU A 198 12.99 5.93 -1.12
N LEU A 199 12.31 6.72 -0.30
CA LEU A 199 11.64 6.20 0.91
C LEU A 199 10.59 5.15 0.57
N GLY A 200 9.77 5.37 -0.46
CA GLY A 200 8.78 4.40 -0.94
C GLY A 200 9.41 3.09 -1.37
N GLN A 201 10.54 3.15 -2.08
CA GLN A 201 11.30 1.96 -2.51
C GLN A 201 11.85 1.18 -1.30
N VAL A 202 12.47 1.86 -0.34
CA VAL A 202 13.00 1.21 0.85
C VAL A 202 11.88 0.66 1.72
N PHE A 203 10.79 1.41 1.91
CA PHE A 203 9.61 0.95 2.62
C PHE A 203 9.00 -0.31 1.98
N SER A 204 8.92 -0.37 0.66
CA SER A 204 8.48 -1.55 -0.09
C SER A 204 9.35 -2.78 0.19
N LEU A 205 10.67 -2.62 0.21
CA LEU A 205 11.60 -3.69 0.55
C LEU A 205 11.46 -4.15 2.00
N GLN A 206 11.22 -3.23 2.93
CA GLN A 206 11.01 -3.55 4.34
C GLN A 206 9.70 -4.31 4.55
N ILE A 207 8.60 -3.91 3.89
CA ILE A 207 7.34 -4.66 3.91
C ILE A 207 7.57 -6.09 3.42
N GLN A 208 8.23 -6.25 2.27
CA GLN A 208 8.54 -7.58 1.72
C GLN A 208 9.32 -8.43 2.72
N THR A 209 10.28 -7.84 3.42
CA THR A 209 11.08 -8.53 4.44
C THR A 209 10.23 -8.94 5.64
N VAL A 210 9.43 -8.03 6.18
CA VAL A 210 8.58 -8.29 7.35
C VAL A 210 7.51 -9.35 7.04
N GLU A 211 6.77 -9.19 5.93
CA GLU A 211 5.76 -10.17 5.51
C GLU A 211 6.40 -11.54 5.22
N GLY A 212 7.61 -11.56 4.62
CA GLY A 212 8.35 -12.80 4.38
C GLY A 212 8.75 -13.51 5.67
N ILE A 213 9.20 -12.78 6.69
CA ILE A 213 9.53 -13.34 8.01
C ILE A 213 8.28 -13.87 8.70
N GLU A 214 7.18 -13.12 8.70
CA GLU A 214 5.91 -13.54 9.30
C GLU A 214 5.37 -14.81 8.62
N ALA A 215 5.39 -14.87 7.29
CA ALA A 215 5.00 -16.05 6.54
C ALA A 215 5.88 -17.26 6.84
N TYR A 216 7.21 -17.06 6.94
CA TYR A 216 8.15 -18.13 7.29
C TYR A 216 7.92 -18.66 8.71
N VAL A 217 7.70 -17.78 9.68
CA VAL A 217 7.42 -18.17 11.08
C VAL A 217 6.12 -18.97 11.14
N THR A 218 5.08 -18.49 10.47
CA THR A 218 3.77 -19.17 10.40
C THR A 218 3.90 -20.54 9.74
N MET A 219 4.60 -20.64 8.63
CA MET A 219 4.83 -21.91 7.94
C MET A 219 5.61 -22.91 8.81
N ARG A 220 6.65 -22.45 9.51
CA ARG A 220 7.38 -23.31 10.46
C ARG A 220 6.50 -23.82 11.60
N ALA A 221 5.66 -22.94 12.17
CA ALA A 221 4.73 -23.32 13.23
C ALA A 221 3.70 -24.33 12.74
N ALA A 222 3.14 -24.13 11.54
CA ALA A 222 2.24 -25.07 10.88
C ALA A 222 2.90 -26.45 10.68
N ARG A 223 4.15 -26.45 10.17
CA ARG A 223 4.90 -27.69 9.96
C ARG A 223 5.14 -28.43 11.26
N ALA A 224 5.59 -27.72 12.30
CA ALA A 224 5.82 -28.33 13.63
C ALA A 224 4.52 -28.91 14.23
N LEU A 225 3.39 -28.21 14.03
CA LEU A 225 2.08 -28.74 14.46
C LEU A 225 1.72 -30.03 13.71
N LEU A 226 1.88 -30.04 12.38
CA LEU A 226 1.59 -31.23 11.56
C LEU A 226 2.50 -32.41 11.94
N ASP A 227 3.82 -32.17 12.10
CA ASP A 227 4.76 -33.22 12.49
C ASP A 227 4.41 -33.82 13.86
N ARG A 228 3.96 -32.99 14.83
CA ARG A 228 3.47 -33.46 16.12
C ARG A 228 2.19 -34.28 15.98
N ILE A 229 1.20 -33.79 15.22
CA ILE A 229 -0.06 -34.52 14.99
C ILE A 229 0.23 -35.88 14.35
N VAL A 230 1.12 -35.95 13.36
CA VAL A 230 1.48 -37.19 12.68
C VAL A 230 2.22 -38.16 13.63
N ALA A 231 3.15 -37.63 14.43
CA ALA A 231 3.92 -38.47 15.37
C ALA A 231 3.05 -39.08 16.48
N GLU A 232 1.99 -38.38 16.88
CA GLU A 232 1.04 -38.84 17.91
C GLU A 232 -0.10 -39.71 17.32
N PHE A 233 -0.12 -39.93 16.00
CA PHE A 233 -1.17 -40.72 15.36
C PHE A 233 -0.95 -42.20 15.64
N PRO A 234 -1.86 -42.91 16.32
CA PRO A 234 -1.69 -44.32 16.59
C PRO A 234 -1.78 -45.13 15.29
N VAL A 235 -0.95 -46.18 15.20
CA VAL A 235 -0.93 -47.09 14.05
C VAL A 235 -2.25 -47.88 13.95
N ASP A 236 -2.83 -48.22 15.10
CA ASP A 236 -4.11 -48.96 15.22
C ASP A 236 -5.10 -48.09 16.00
N GLY A 237 -6.21 -47.71 15.38
CA GLY A 237 -7.26 -46.93 16.06
C GLY A 237 -8.32 -46.39 15.11
N ASP A 238 -9.40 -45.86 15.66
CA ASP A 238 -10.46 -45.19 14.94
C ASP A 238 -9.92 -43.84 14.38
N LEU A 239 -9.85 -43.75 13.07
CA LEU A 239 -9.38 -42.54 12.37
C LEU A 239 -10.17 -41.29 12.75
N ILE A 240 -11.50 -41.42 12.88
CA ILE A 240 -12.40 -40.30 13.17
C ILE A 240 -12.13 -39.75 14.56
N GLU A 241 -12.05 -40.66 15.57
CA GLU A 241 -11.79 -40.29 16.95
C GLU A 241 -10.38 -39.65 17.10
N ASN A 242 -9.40 -40.22 16.44
CA ASN A 242 -8.04 -39.68 16.43
C ASN A 242 -7.93 -38.29 15.80
N LEU A 243 -8.67 -38.04 14.72
CA LEU A 243 -8.74 -36.71 14.10
C LEU A 243 -9.53 -35.73 14.97
N ALA A 244 -10.65 -36.20 15.60
CA ALA A 244 -11.46 -35.33 16.44
C ALA A 244 -10.68 -34.77 17.64
N GLN A 245 -9.82 -35.58 18.26
CA GLN A 245 -8.98 -35.17 19.41
C GLN A 245 -7.92 -34.10 18.97
N ARG A 246 -7.67 -33.93 17.69
CA ARG A 246 -6.70 -33.00 17.14
C ARG A 246 -7.30 -31.73 16.53
N LEU A 247 -8.63 -31.61 16.56
CA LEU A 247 -9.32 -30.41 16.08
C LEU A 247 -9.00 -29.19 16.93
N GLU A 248 -8.85 -29.32 18.23
CA GLU A 248 -8.55 -28.22 19.14
C GLU A 248 -7.17 -27.56 18.83
N PRO A 249 -6.05 -28.29 18.71
CA PRO A 249 -4.77 -27.71 18.29
C PRO A 249 -4.82 -27.05 16.92
N LEU A 250 -5.57 -27.59 15.96
CA LEU A 250 -5.73 -27.01 14.64
C LEU A 250 -6.55 -25.72 14.70
N SER A 251 -7.68 -25.73 15.43
CA SER A 251 -8.52 -24.56 15.66
C SER A 251 -7.75 -23.42 16.33
N ALA A 252 -6.97 -23.74 17.36
CA ALA A 252 -6.11 -22.78 18.06
C ALA A 252 -5.02 -22.19 17.13
N PHE A 253 -4.44 -23.00 16.25
CA PHE A 253 -3.40 -22.54 15.32
C PHE A 253 -3.93 -21.51 14.32
N ILE A 254 -5.12 -21.74 13.75
CA ILE A 254 -5.75 -20.81 12.79
C ILE A 254 -6.57 -19.71 13.46
N ASN A 255 -6.58 -19.68 14.81
CA ASN A 255 -7.34 -18.72 15.63
C ASN A 255 -8.82 -18.70 15.25
N SER A 256 -9.42 -19.90 15.13
CA SER A 256 -10.84 -20.06 14.84
C SER A 256 -11.63 -20.34 16.14
N ASP A 257 -12.91 -19.93 16.18
CA ASP A 257 -13.81 -20.17 17.32
C ASP A 257 -14.20 -21.64 17.46
N GLY A 258 -14.02 -22.44 16.42
CA GLY A 258 -14.27 -23.86 16.41
C GLY A 258 -13.81 -24.53 15.12
N ALA A 259 -13.76 -25.86 15.19
CA ALA A 259 -13.43 -26.71 14.05
C ALA A 259 -14.30 -27.96 14.05
N GLY A 260 -14.54 -28.52 12.88
CA GLY A 260 -15.30 -29.75 12.73
C GLY A 260 -14.76 -30.64 11.62
N ILE A 261 -15.03 -31.94 11.75
CA ILE A 261 -14.69 -32.94 10.74
C ILE A 261 -15.90 -33.81 10.44
N TRP A 262 -16.11 -34.04 9.15
CA TRP A 262 -17.15 -34.93 8.64
C TRP A 262 -16.52 -36.10 7.88
N ILE A 263 -16.70 -37.32 8.37
CA ILE A 263 -16.19 -38.52 7.69
C ILE A 263 -17.26 -39.60 7.79
N ASP A 264 -17.61 -40.22 6.69
CA ASP A 264 -18.53 -41.37 6.58
C ASP A 264 -19.86 -41.16 7.34
N GLY A 265 -20.44 -39.97 7.28
CA GLY A 265 -21.69 -39.65 7.96
C GLY A 265 -21.54 -39.32 9.46
N ILE A 266 -20.33 -39.31 9.99
CA ILE A 266 -20.04 -39.00 11.40
C ILE A 266 -19.46 -37.56 11.49
N TRP A 267 -20.12 -36.71 12.27
CA TRP A 267 -19.69 -35.36 12.61
C TRP A 267 -19.00 -35.31 13.97
N ARG A 268 -17.85 -34.70 14.04
CA ARG A 268 -17.15 -34.35 15.29
C ARG A 268 -16.73 -32.89 15.24
N SER A 269 -16.84 -32.18 16.36
CA SER A 269 -16.50 -30.76 16.43
C SER A 269 -15.91 -30.36 17.79
N THR A 270 -15.18 -29.24 17.80
CA THR A 270 -14.71 -28.56 19.01
C THR A 270 -15.02 -27.08 18.92
N GLY A 271 -15.19 -26.39 20.06
CA GLY A 271 -15.57 -24.99 20.12
C GLY A 271 -16.98 -24.69 19.58
N LEU A 272 -17.16 -23.54 18.93
CA LEU A 272 -18.43 -23.22 18.26
C LEU A 272 -18.61 -24.15 17.06
N SER A 273 -19.73 -24.89 17.04
CA SER A 273 -19.99 -25.84 15.96
C SER A 273 -21.34 -25.57 15.28
N ILE A 274 -21.40 -25.92 14.01
CA ILE A 274 -22.63 -25.91 13.22
C ILE A 274 -23.47 -27.12 13.70
N PRO A 275 -24.79 -26.97 13.90
CA PRO A 275 -25.67 -28.09 14.21
C PRO A 275 -25.58 -29.20 13.15
N MET A 276 -25.59 -30.45 13.55
CA MET A 276 -25.44 -31.59 12.65
C MET A 276 -26.47 -31.58 11.50
N THR A 277 -27.65 -31.00 11.73
CA THR A 277 -28.73 -30.85 10.74
C THR A 277 -28.39 -29.87 9.59
N GLU A 278 -27.36 -29.03 9.74
CA GLU A 278 -26.91 -28.05 8.77
C GLU A 278 -25.62 -28.48 8.07
N VAL A 279 -25.00 -29.57 8.47
CA VAL A 279 -23.74 -30.10 7.93
C VAL A 279 -23.98 -31.19 6.89
N ALA A 280 -25.16 -31.80 6.84
CA ALA A 280 -25.53 -32.93 5.99
C ALA A 280 -26.06 -32.50 4.61
#